data_0581b5aa04ba82b3257fce20bf9d0954
#
_entry.id   0581b5aa04ba82b3257fce20bf9d0954
#
_cell.length_a   1.000
_cell.length_b   1.000
_cell.length_c   1.000
_cell.angle_alpha   90.00
_cell.angle_beta   90.00
_cell.angle_gamma   90.00
#
_symmetry.space_group_name_H-M   'P 1'
#
loop_
_entity.id
_entity.type
_entity.pdbx_description
1 polymer ?
#
loop_
_entity_poly.entity_id
_entity_poly.type
_entity_poly.pdbx_seq_one_letter_code
_entity_poly.pdbx_strand_id
1 'polypeptide(L)'
;MLVSSRKNIDRARNFRKALGGGMRQAGIIAASGLIALEEMTGRLHQDHENAKLLACALGKMPQVELDPAMVQTNIVIFRLRGNGDAQALVNAVAARGVRAGTVGPLSVRLVTHHDVDRAACERAAAIIVESIEELF
;
A
#
# COMPACT_ATOMS: atom_id res chain seq x y z
N MET A 1 -5.63 -8.76 13.21
CA MET A 1 -5.18 -9.29 14.52
C MET A 1 -5.06 -8.14 15.51
N LEU A 2 -5.45 -8.31 16.77
CA LEU A 2 -5.32 -7.30 17.82
C LEU A 2 -4.37 -7.84 18.90
N VAL A 3 -3.36 -7.05 19.23
CA VAL A 3 -2.37 -7.37 20.29
C VAL A 3 -2.41 -6.27 21.34
N SER A 4 -2.58 -6.64 22.61
CA SER A 4 -2.64 -5.70 23.74
C SER A 4 -2.45 -6.44 25.07
N SER A 5 -2.59 -5.73 26.20
CA SER A 5 -2.59 -6.36 27.51
C SER A 5 -3.74 -7.38 27.66
N ARG A 6 -3.57 -8.40 28.51
CA ARG A 6 -4.59 -9.44 28.75
C ARG A 6 -5.97 -8.85 29.08
N LYS A 7 -6.01 -7.84 29.96
CA LYS A 7 -7.24 -7.14 30.33
C LYS A 7 -7.96 -6.54 29.12
N ASN A 8 -7.21 -5.93 28.20
CA ASN A 8 -7.79 -5.33 26.97
C ASN A 8 -8.26 -6.39 25.99
N ILE A 9 -7.52 -7.50 25.85
CA ILE A 9 -7.90 -8.61 24.98
C ILE A 9 -9.20 -9.28 25.48
N ASP A 10 -9.36 -9.47 26.79
CA ASP A 10 -10.59 -10.06 27.34
C ASP A 10 -11.80 -9.16 27.08
N ARG A 11 -11.65 -7.84 27.25
CA ARG A 11 -12.70 -6.87 26.86
C ARG A 11 -12.98 -6.91 25.36
N ALA A 12 -11.96 -6.93 24.54
CA ALA A 12 -12.09 -6.97 23.07
C ALA A 12 -12.83 -8.24 22.60
N ARG A 13 -12.61 -9.39 23.25
CA ARG A 13 -13.37 -10.63 22.96
C ARG A 13 -14.87 -10.47 23.20
N ASN A 14 -15.27 -9.80 24.28
CA ASN A 14 -16.67 -9.52 24.57
C ASN A 14 -17.28 -8.61 23.51
N PHE A 15 -16.59 -7.51 23.14
CA PHE A 15 -17.04 -6.62 22.08
C PHE A 15 -17.11 -7.33 20.72
N ARG A 16 -16.11 -8.15 20.39
CA ARG A 16 -16.14 -8.95 19.16
C ARG A 16 -17.42 -9.78 19.08
N LYS A 17 -17.81 -10.44 20.18
CA LYS A 17 -19.02 -11.26 20.21
C LYS A 17 -20.28 -10.41 20.09
N ALA A 18 -20.36 -9.30 20.83
CA ALA A 18 -21.51 -8.39 20.82
C ALA A 18 -21.75 -7.75 19.44
N LEU A 19 -20.68 -7.45 18.70
CA LEU A 19 -20.70 -6.85 17.36
C LEU A 19 -20.83 -7.88 16.22
N GLY A 20 -21.11 -9.15 16.52
CA GLY A 20 -21.28 -10.21 15.51
C GLY A 20 -20.00 -10.79 14.92
N GLY A 21 -18.82 -10.38 15.41
CA GLY A 21 -17.51 -10.89 14.96
C GLY A 21 -17.09 -12.24 15.55
N GLY A 22 -17.96 -12.93 16.28
CA GLY A 22 -17.72 -14.25 16.85
C GLY A 22 -17.99 -15.36 15.85
N MET A 23 -17.14 -15.54 14.84
CA MET A 23 -17.29 -16.59 13.84
C MET A 23 -17.08 -17.98 14.40
N ARG A 24 -17.94 -18.95 13.99
CA ARG A 24 -17.66 -20.37 14.09
C ARG A 24 -16.77 -20.82 12.94
N GLN A 25 -16.10 -21.96 13.09
CA GLN A 25 -15.27 -22.58 12.05
C GLN A 25 -14.27 -21.60 11.40
N ALA A 26 -13.69 -20.71 12.21
CA ALA A 26 -12.72 -19.71 11.78
C ALA A 26 -11.36 -20.30 11.35
N GLY A 27 -11.18 -21.63 11.39
CA GLY A 27 -9.94 -22.33 11.09
C GLY A 27 -9.39 -22.05 9.70
N ILE A 28 -10.25 -21.92 8.68
CA ILE A 28 -9.82 -21.62 7.30
C ILE A 28 -9.14 -20.24 7.25
N ILE A 29 -9.74 -19.21 7.86
CA ILE A 29 -9.17 -17.86 7.91
C ILE A 29 -7.95 -17.84 8.85
N ALA A 30 -7.98 -18.57 9.96
CA ALA A 30 -6.85 -18.66 10.88
C ALA A 30 -5.63 -19.35 10.27
N ALA A 31 -5.82 -20.35 9.40
CA ALA A 31 -4.74 -21.03 8.69
C ALA A 31 -3.96 -20.05 7.80
N SER A 32 -4.64 -19.19 7.05
CA SER A 32 -3.98 -18.13 6.28
C SER A 32 -3.20 -17.17 7.17
N GLY A 33 -3.73 -16.85 8.36
CA GLY A 33 -3.05 -16.02 9.33
C GLY A 33 -1.79 -16.68 9.92
N LEU A 34 -1.79 -18.00 10.13
CA LEU A 34 -0.60 -18.75 10.57
C LEU A 34 0.49 -18.71 9.50
N ILE A 35 0.16 -19.03 8.26
CA ILE A 35 1.10 -18.95 7.12
C ILE A 35 1.69 -17.53 7.02
N ALA A 36 0.86 -16.49 7.12
CA ALA A 36 1.33 -15.11 7.08
C ALA A 36 2.33 -14.80 8.20
N LEU A 37 2.12 -15.32 9.41
CA LEU A 37 3.01 -15.09 10.55
C LEU A 37 4.31 -15.92 10.48
N GLU A 38 4.23 -17.14 10.03
CA GLU A 38 5.35 -18.08 10.02
C GLU A 38 6.24 -17.91 8.79
N GLU A 39 5.66 -17.66 7.61
CA GLU A 39 6.38 -17.67 6.34
C GLU A 39 6.55 -16.27 5.70
N MET A 40 5.60 -15.33 5.93
CA MET A 40 5.59 -14.06 5.19
C MET A 40 6.32 -12.92 5.91
N THR A 41 6.50 -12.99 7.23
CA THR A 41 7.12 -11.90 8.00
C THR A 41 8.58 -11.67 7.59
N GLY A 42 9.32 -12.74 7.28
CA GLY A 42 10.72 -12.67 6.90
C GLY A 42 11.00 -11.95 5.57
N ARG A 43 9.98 -11.82 4.70
CA ARG A 43 10.11 -11.17 3.39
C ARG A 43 9.59 -9.73 3.30
N LEU A 44 8.98 -9.20 4.37
CA LEU A 44 8.39 -7.85 4.36
C LEU A 44 9.38 -6.74 3.97
N HIS A 45 10.67 -6.94 4.25
CA HIS A 45 11.72 -6.01 3.83
C HIS A 45 11.74 -5.78 2.30
N GLN A 46 11.40 -6.80 1.49
CA GLN A 46 11.34 -6.69 0.04
C GLN A 46 10.23 -5.72 -0.40
N ASP A 47 9.06 -5.80 0.25
CA ASP A 47 7.94 -4.88 -0.02
C ASP A 47 8.30 -3.44 0.37
N HIS A 48 9.03 -3.27 1.48
CA HIS A 48 9.50 -1.96 1.92
C HIS A 48 10.56 -1.37 0.98
N GLU A 49 11.50 -2.18 0.47
CA GLU A 49 12.50 -1.77 -0.51
C GLU A 49 11.85 -1.36 -1.84
N ASN A 50 10.87 -2.13 -2.30
CA ASN A 50 10.10 -1.82 -3.48
C ASN A 50 9.30 -0.50 -3.33
N ALA A 51 8.70 -0.25 -2.17
CA ALA A 51 8.05 1.02 -1.88
C ALA A 51 9.04 2.20 -1.89
N LYS A 52 10.23 2.02 -1.31
CA LYS A 52 11.29 3.04 -1.35
C LYS A 52 11.79 3.32 -2.77
N LEU A 53 11.89 2.29 -3.62
CA LEU A 53 12.24 2.46 -5.04
C LEU A 53 11.24 3.39 -5.73
N LEU A 54 9.94 3.11 -5.59
CA LEU A 54 8.86 3.96 -6.13
C LEU A 54 8.94 5.38 -5.57
N ALA A 55 9.10 5.51 -4.25
CA ALA A 55 9.18 6.81 -3.60
C ALA A 55 10.39 7.63 -4.06
N CYS A 56 11.56 7.00 -4.24
CA CYS A 56 12.76 7.68 -4.74
C CYS A 56 12.62 8.13 -6.20
N ALA A 57 11.91 7.38 -7.03
CA ALA A 57 11.64 7.79 -8.41
C ALA A 57 10.70 9.00 -8.45
N LEU A 58 9.58 8.91 -7.72
CA LEU A 58 8.55 9.95 -7.70
C LEU A 58 9.00 11.23 -6.99
N GLY A 59 9.78 11.11 -5.91
CA GLY A 59 10.27 12.27 -5.16
C GLY A 59 11.26 13.17 -5.93
N LYS A 60 11.75 12.73 -7.09
CA LYS A 60 12.59 13.54 -8.00
C LYS A 60 11.78 14.42 -8.93
N MET A 61 10.48 14.18 -9.03
CA MET A 61 9.63 14.90 -9.98
C MET A 61 9.16 16.25 -9.40
N PRO A 62 9.28 17.36 -10.15
CA PRO A 62 8.84 18.65 -9.68
C PRO A 62 7.31 18.74 -9.51
N GLN A 63 6.54 17.92 -10.24
CA GLN A 63 5.08 17.83 -10.15
C GLN A 63 4.60 17.08 -8.90
N VAL A 64 5.50 16.43 -8.16
CA VAL A 64 5.16 15.56 -7.02
C VAL A 64 5.62 16.18 -5.71
N GLU A 65 4.79 16.06 -4.71
CA GLU A 65 5.11 16.34 -3.31
C GLU A 65 5.20 15.02 -2.55
N LEU A 66 6.40 14.59 -2.27
CA LEU A 66 6.73 13.36 -1.54
C LEU A 66 8.12 13.49 -0.94
N ASP A 67 8.22 13.18 0.35
CA ASP A 67 9.51 12.91 0.99
C ASP A 67 9.76 11.40 1.05
N PRO A 68 10.71 10.84 0.28
CA PRO A 68 10.99 9.41 0.28
C PRO A 68 11.43 8.88 1.66
N ALA A 69 11.99 9.72 2.54
CA ALA A 69 12.41 9.32 3.88
C ALA A 69 11.22 8.98 4.80
N MET A 70 10.03 9.50 4.50
CA MET A 70 8.81 9.21 5.25
C MET A 70 8.16 7.87 4.86
N VAL A 71 8.62 7.23 3.78
CA VAL A 71 8.11 5.91 3.35
C VAL A 71 8.84 4.82 4.13
N GLN A 72 8.19 4.33 5.19
CA GLN A 72 8.79 3.36 6.13
C GLN A 72 8.33 1.92 5.90
N THR A 73 7.20 1.74 5.22
CA THR A 73 6.60 0.42 4.97
C THR A 73 6.31 0.23 3.48
N ASN A 74 5.29 -0.52 3.16
CA ASN A 74 4.88 -0.88 1.81
C ASN A 74 3.84 0.07 1.18
N ILE A 75 3.55 1.21 1.80
CA ILE A 75 2.57 2.18 1.31
C ILE A 75 3.30 3.47 0.93
N VAL A 76 3.09 3.91 -0.32
CA VAL A 76 3.57 5.20 -0.83
C VAL A 76 2.34 6.07 -1.09
N ILE A 77 2.28 7.22 -0.43
CA ILE A 77 1.26 8.23 -0.70
C ILE A 77 2.00 9.49 -1.15
N PHE A 78 1.64 9.99 -2.31
CA PHE A 78 2.18 11.23 -2.86
C PHE A 78 1.07 12.15 -3.32
N ARG A 79 1.38 13.44 -3.35
CA ARG A 79 0.46 14.48 -3.80
C ARG A 79 0.94 15.10 -5.10
N LEU A 80 0.05 15.30 -6.05
CA LEU A 80 0.31 16.07 -7.26
C LEU A 80 0.26 17.58 -6.93
N ARG A 81 1.18 18.34 -7.48
CA ARG A 81 1.24 19.81 -7.33
C ARG A 81 0.39 20.49 -8.39
N GLY A 82 0.10 21.77 -8.17
CA GLY A 82 -0.61 22.61 -9.14
C GLY A 82 -2.02 22.09 -9.43
N ASN A 83 -2.33 21.99 -10.73
CA ASN A 83 -3.62 21.54 -11.25
C ASN A 83 -3.68 20.03 -11.47
N GLY A 84 -2.91 19.24 -10.69
CA GLY A 84 -2.93 17.79 -10.79
C GLY A 84 -4.32 17.20 -10.58
N ASP A 85 -4.56 16.03 -11.14
CA ASP A 85 -5.78 15.23 -10.97
C ASP A 85 -5.38 13.78 -10.69
N ALA A 86 -5.61 13.37 -9.44
CA ALA A 86 -5.25 12.01 -9.00
C ALA A 86 -6.05 10.94 -9.75
N GLN A 87 -7.31 11.20 -10.10
CA GLN A 87 -8.13 10.24 -10.82
C GLN A 87 -7.68 10.11 -12.29
N ALA A 88 -7.32 11.21 -12.93
CA ALA A 88 -6.77 11.18 -14.29
C ALA A 88 -5.47 10.36 -14.33
N LEU A 89 -4.57 10.58 -13.39
CA LEU A 89 -3.33 9.79 -13.29
C LEU A 89 -3.63 8.30 -13.05
N VAL A 90 -4.52 7.97 -12.09
CA VAL A 90 -4.88 6.57 -11.80
C VAL A 90 -5.45 5.88 -13.04
N ASN A 91 -6.28 6.56 -13.83
CA ASN A 91 -6.84 6.02 -15.07
C ASN A 91 -5.75 5.81 -16.15
N ALA A 92 -4.84 6.76 -16.30
CA ALA A 92 -3.74 6.68 -17.27
C ALA A 92 -2.80 5.51 -16.96
N VAL A 93 -2.37 5.36 -15.71
CA VAL A 93 -1.48 4.26 -15.32
C VAL A 93 -2.18 2.90 -15.35
N ALA A 94 -3.51 2.86 -15.06
CA ALA A 94 -4.30 1.64 -15.15
C ALA A 94 -4.38 1.11 -16.59
N ALA A 95 -4.51 1.99 -17.58
CA ALA A 95 -4.48 1.64 -19.00
C ALA A 95 -3.14 1.01 -19.43
N ARG A 96 -2.06 1.28 -18.68
CA ARG A 96 -0.71 0.74 -18.89
C ARG A 96 -0.38 -0.43 -17.93
N GLY A 97 -1.38 -0.96 -17.21
CA GLY A 97 -1.25 -2.15 -16.35
C GLY A 97 -0.79 -1.87 -14.93
N VAL A 98 -0.74 -0.63 -14.47
CA VAL A 98 -0.39 -0.26 -13.10
C VAL A 98 -1.65 0.05 -12.30
N ARG A 99 -1.88 -0.66 -11.20
CA ARG A 99 -3.01 -0.41 -10.30
C ARG A 99 -2.60 0.54 -9.18
N ALA A 100 -3.30 1.65 -9.08
CA ALA A 100 -3.15 2.65 -8.03
C ALA A 100 -4.52 3.05 -7.47
N GLY A 101 -4.55 3.76 -6.36
CA GLY A 101 -5.79 4.27 -5.77
C GLY A 101 -5.67 5.74 -5.41
N THR A 102 -6.78 6.47 -5.46
CA THR A 102 -6.83 7.84 -4.96
C THR A 102 -7.12 7.86 -3.46
N VAL A 103 -6.51 8.80 -2.73
CA VAL A 103 -6.81 9.09 -1.31
C VAL A 103 -7.23 10.55 -1.11
N GLY A 104 -7.53 11.22 -2.20
CA GLY A 104 -7.99 12.61 -2.27
C GLY A 104 -7.91 13.12 -3.70
N PRO A 105 -8.38 14.34 -3.99
CA PRO A 105 -8.41 14.88 -5.35
C PRO A 105 -7.03 14.98 -6.02
N LEU A 106 -6.00 15.22 -5.22
CA LEU A 106 -4.62 15.40 -5.66
C LEU A 106 -3.68 14.28 -5.18
N SER A 107 -4.18 13.30 -4.42
CA SER A 107 -3.31 12.33 -3.73
C SER A 107 -3.54 10.93 -4.24
N VAL A 108 -2.45 10.25 -4.56
CA VAL A 108 -2.43 8.87 -5.06
C VAL A 108 -1.72 7.97 -4.06
N ARG A 109 -2.22 6.77 -3.89
CA ARG A 109 -1.65 5.71 -3.06
C ARG A 109 -1.21 4.54 -3.92
N LEU A 110 0.03 4.11 -3.70
CA LEU A 110 0.57 2.85 -4.20
C LEU A 110 0.81 1.90 -3.02
N VAL A 111 0.66 0.61 -3.27
CA VAL A 111 0.91 -0.43 -2.26
C VAL A 111 1.75 -1.53 -2.91
N THR A 112 2.90 -1.82 -2.33
CA THR A 112 3.71 -2.99 -2.69
C THR A 112 3.32 -4.19 -1.84
N HIS A 113 3.35 -5.38 -2.39
CA HIS A 113 2.98 -6.62 -1.71
C HIS A 113 3.62 -7.83 -2.41
N HIS A 114 3.38 -9.02 -1.86
CA HIS A 114 3.99 -10.29 -2.31
C HIS A 114 3.89 -10.54 -3.83
N ASP A 115 2.79 -10.14 -4.47
CA ASP A 115 2.57 -10.43 -5.89
C ASP A 115 3.26 -9.46 -6.85
N VAL A 116 3.98 -8.45 -6.33
CA VAL A 116 4.75 -7.49 -7.14
C VAL A 116 6.22 -7.56 -6.79
N ASP A 117 7.01 -8.06 -7.72
CA ASP A 117 8.45 -8.14 -7.59
C ASP A 117 9.13 -6.80 -7.90
N ARG A 118 10.45 -6.75 -7.70
CA ARG A 118 11.25 -5.56 -7.95
C ARG A 118 11.15 -5.09 -9.40
N ALA A 119 11.21 -6.01 -10.37
CA ALA A 119 11.15 -5.66 -11.79
C ALA A 119 9.80 -5.06 -12.17
N ALA A 120 8.70 -5.57 -11.59
CA ALA A 120 7.38 -4.98 -11.76
C ALA A 120 7.30 -3.56 -11.16
N CYS A 121 7.91 -3.33 -9.99
CA CYS A 121 7.97 -2.01 -9.38
C CYS A 121 8.82 -1.02 -10.17
N GLU A 122 9.93 -1.46 -10.78
CA GLU A 122 10.75 -0.64 -11.68
C GLU A 122 9.98 -0.22 -12.93
N ARG A 123 9.26 -1.16 -13.56
CA ARG A 123 8.37 -0.84 -14.68
C ARG A 123 7.24 0.11 -14.28
N ALA A 124 6.62 -0.14 -13.11
CA ALA A 124 5.55 0.73 -12.60
C ALA A 124 6.07 2.16 -12.35
N ALA A 125 7.27 2.31 -11.78
CA ALA A 125 7.89 3.61 -11.56
C ALA A 125 8.05 4.38 -12.88
N ALA A 126 8.57 3.74 -13.93
CA ALA A 126 8.74 4.36 -15.25
C ALA A 126 7.38 4.79 -15.83
N ILE A 127 6.38 3.90 -15.80
CA ILE A 127 5.03 4.20 -16.31
C ILE A 127 4.40 5.38 -15.58
N ILE A 128 4.53 5.44 -14.24
CA ILE A 128 3.94 6.52 -13.45
C ILE A 128 4.65 7.85 -13.75
N VAL A 129 5.99 7.85 -13.81
CA VAL A 129 6.79 9.04 -14.14
C VAL A 129 6.37 9.59 -15.51
N GLU A 130 6.40 8.77 -16.56
CA GLU A 130 5.98 9.15 -17.91
C GLU A 130 4.53 9.69 -17.93
N SER A 131 3.61 9.01 -17.24
CA SER A 131 2.21 9.46 -17.20
C SER A 131 2.03 10.80 -16.48
N ILE A 132 2.84 11.10 -15.47
CA ILE A 132 2.82 12.41 -14.80
C ILE A 132 3.39 13.49 -15.74
N GLU A 133 4.47 13.21 -16.47
CA GLU A 133 5.06 14.14 -17.45
C GLU A 133 4.13 14.42 -18.63
N GLU A 134 3.33 13.43 -19.05
CA GLU A 134 2.36 13.58 -20.14
C GLU A 134 1.11 14.37 -19.72
N LEU A 135 0.72 14.30 -18.44
CA LEU A 135 -0.54 14.89 -17.97
C LEU A 135 -0.37 16.28 -17.34
N PHE A 136 0.81 16.56 -16.77
CA PHE A 136 1.06 17.72 -15.90
C PHE A 136 2.44 18.35 -16.15
#